data_9701cba9a4abebd06de0109ed6f86f88
#
_entry.id   9701cba9a4abebd06de0109ed6f86f88
#
_cell.length_a   1.000
_cell.length_b   1.000
_cell.length_c   1.000
_cell.angle_alpha   90.00
_cell.angle_beta   90.00
_cell.angle_gamma   90.00
#
_symmetry.space_group_name_H-M   'P 1'
#
loop_
_entity.id
_entity.type
_entity.pdbx_description
1 polymer ?
#
loop_
_entity_poly.entity_id
_entity_poly.type
_entity_poly.pdbx_seq_one_letter_code
_entity_poly.pdbx_strand_id
1 'polypeptide(L)'
;MTDANLGIEQTKQLAASLFNRTWELIDKAERTEAEELEMIHSAHASRLHWQSVGGPQRWAIGEWQCARVYCEVGFPESAIFHAQACLEIVETNELPVWMHASVFEVLARSYWAAEDLDLAKLARGRALQLIPKIEDEAERNTIADQVAQLTF
;
A
#
# COMPACT_ATOMS: atom_id res chain seq x y z
N MET A 1 19.53 -17.93 15.48
CA MET A 1 20.13 -17.15 14.40
C MET A 1 20.37 -15.76 14.91
N THR A 2 21.61 -15.43 15.12
CA THR A 2 21.92 -14.04 15.41
C THR A 2 21.58 -13.26 14.18
N ASP A 3 20.55 -12.44 14.29
CA ASP A 3 20.37 -11.37 13.35
C ASP A 3 21.73 -10.67 13.25
N ALA A 4 22.26 -10.61 12.05
CA ALA A 4 23.29 -9.65 11.79
C ALA A 4 22.72 -8.35 12.34
N ASN A 5 23.37 -7.79 13.35
CA ASN A 5 22.90 -6.62 14.07
C ASN A 5 22.97 -5.45 13.11
N LEU A 6 21.97 -5.40 12.21
CA LEU A 6 21.81 -4.27 11.31
C LEU A 6 21.51 -3.06 12.17
N GLY A 7 22.33 -2.03 12.05
CA GLY A 7 22.04 -0.75 12.68
C GLY A 7 20.71 -0.17 12.16
N ILE A 8 20.15 0.76 12.90
CA ILE A 8 18.86 1.41 12.55
C ILE A 8 18.88 1.95 11.11
N GLU A 9 19.96 2.64 10.72
CA GLU A 9 20.08 3.22 9.37
C GLU A 9 20.17 2.16 8.28
N GLN A 10 20.88 1.06 8.54
CA GLN A 10 20.95 -0.06 7.59
C GLN A 10 19.58 -0.73 7.40
N THR A 11 18.83 -0.89 8.48
CA THR A 11 17.47 -1.45 8.45
C THR A 11 16.52 -0.53 7.66
N LYS A 12 16.60 0.78 7.85
CA LYS A 12 15.82 1.76 7.07
C LYS A 12 16.16 1.71 5.59
N GLN A 13 17.46 1.65 5.25
CA GLN A 13 17.91 1.56 3.87
C GLN A 13 17.42 0.28 3.19
N LEU A 14 17.46 -0.84 3.89
CA LEU A 14 16.97 -2.12 3.39
C LEU A 14 15.44 -2.06 3.19
N ALA A 15 14.70 -1.55 4.15
CA ALA A 15 13.25 -1.39 4.05
C ALA A 15 12.86 -0.52 2.85
N ALA A 16 13.54 0.61 2.66
CA ALA A 16 13.30 1.52 1.54
C ALA A 16 13.67 0.88 0.19
N SER A 17 14.79 0.16 0.13
CA SER A 17 15.23 -0.56 -1.07
C SER A 17 14.22 -1.62 -1.50
N LEU A 18 13.70 -2.40 -0.55
CA LEU A 18 12.69 -3.41 -0.81
C LEU A 18 11.35 -2.80 -1.24
N PHE A 19 10.96 -1.68 -0.65
CA PHE A 19 9.80 -0.92 -1.08
C PHE A 19 9.92 -0.44 -2.54
N ASN A 20 11.06 0.12 -2.90
CA ASN A 20 11.32 0.57 -4.26
C ASN A 20 11.34 -0.60 -5.25
N ARG A 21 11.97 -1.72 -4.87
CA ARG A 21 11.98 -2.93 -5.69
C ARG A 21 10.56 -3.46 -5.94
N THR A 22 9.71 -3.42 -4.93
CA THR A 22 8.31 -3.81 -5.07
C THR A 22 7.60 -2.94 -6.11
N TRP A 23 7.82 -1.62 -6.07
CA TRP A 23 7.26 -0.70 -7.07
C TRP A 23 7.75 -0.97 -8.48
N GLU A 24 9.03 -1.25 -8.66
CA GLU A 24 9.57 -1.62 -9.99
C GLU A 24 8.83 -2.84 -10.56
N LEU A 25 8.51 -3.81 -9.71
CA LEU A 25 7.77 -5.00 -10.12
C LEU A 25 6.29 -4.72 -10.37
N ILE A 26 5.65 -3.87 -9.55
CA ILE A 26 4.26 -3.44 -9.78
C ILE A 26 4.12 -2.74 -11.13
N ASP A 27 5.08 -1.89 -11.48
CA ASP A 27 5.05 -1.09 -12.72
C ASP A 27 5.38 -1.88 -13.98
N LYS A 28 5.86 -3.12 -13.86
CA LYS A 28 6.07 -3.98 -15.02
C LYS A 28 4.74 -4.35 -15.67
N ALA A 29 4.66 -4.19 -16.99
CA ALA A 29 3.48 -4.59 -17.76
C ALA A 29 3.23 -6.11 -17.71
N GLU A 30 4.30 -6.88 -17.74
CA GLU A 30 4.27 -8.35 -17.64
C GLU A 30 5.29 -8.82 -16.62
N ARG A 31 4.90 -9.75 -15.77
CA ARG A 31 5.75 -10.36 -14.75
C ARG A 31 5.76 -11.87 -14.92
N THR A 32 6.92 -12.49 -14.69
CA THR A 32 7.03 -13.94 -14.53
C THR A 32 6.49 -14.35 -13.17
N GLU A 33 6.17 -15.62 -13.01
CA GLU A 33 5.77 -16.17 -11.70
C GLU A 33 6.80 -15.92 -10.61
N ALA A 34 8.10 -16.04 -10.94
CA ALA A 34 9.18 -15.76 -10.01
C ALA A 34 9.21 -14.28 -9.60
N GLU A 35 8.92 -13.35 -10.51
CA GLU A 35 8.83 -11.92 -10.21
C GLU A 35 7.60 -11.59 -9.36
N GLU A 36 6.48 -12.27 -9.56
CA GLU A 36 5.31 -12.11 -8.68
C GLU A 36 5.60 -12.58 -7.26
N LEU A 37 6.28 -13.71 -7.09
CA LEU A 37 6.73 -14.16 -5.78
C LEU A 37 7.73 -13.19 -5.13
N GLU A 38 8.71 -12.69 -5.89
CA GLU A 38 9.64 -11.68 -5.40
C GLU A 38 8.90 -10.43 -4.94
N MET A 39 7.91 -9.98 -5.69
CA MET A 39 7.10 -8.80 -5.37
C MET A 39 6.38 -8.96 -4.02
N ILE A 40 5.78 -10.12 -3.78
CA ILE A 40 5.12 -10.45 -2.51
C ILE A 40 6.14 -10.43 -1.36
N HIS A 41 7.26 -11.13 -1.51
CA HIS A 41 8.28 -11.21 -0.48
C HIS A 41 8.92 -9.84 -0.19
N SER A 42 9.20 -9.05 -1.21
CA SER A 42 9.77 -7.72 -1.06
C SER A 42 8.85 -6.76 -0.31
N ALA A 43 7.56 -6.77 -0.61
CA ALA A 43 6.57 -5.95 0.09
C ALA A 43 6.50 -6.31 1.59
N HIS A 44 6.41 -7.58 1.91
CA HIS A 44 6.34 -8.05 3.30
C HIS A 44 7.65 -7.81 4.06
N ALA A 45 8.78 -8.07 3.45
CA ALA A 45 10.09 -7.81 4.07
C ALA A 45 10.27 -6.31 4.36
N SER A 46 9.92 -5.43 3.42
CA SER A 46 9.93 -3.99 3.64
C SER A 46 9.06 -3.60 4.83
N ARG A 47 7.81 -4.07 4.85
CA ARG A 47 6.88 -3.79 5.95
C ARG A 47 7.43 -4.26 7.30
N LEU A 48 7.98 -5.46 7.35
CA LEU A 48 8.53 -6.04 8.58
C LEU A 48 9.74 -5.24 9.09
N HIS A 49 10.64 -4.83 8.21
CA HIS A 49 11.78 -4.00 8.60
C HIS A 49 11.34 -2.62 9.13
N TRP A 50 10.33 -2.00 8.53
CA TRP A 50 9.77 -0.75 9.04
C TRP A 50 9.11 -0.90 10.41
N GLN A 51 8.72 -2.12 10.82
CA GLN A 51 8.08 -2.35 12.12
C GLN A 51 8.95 -1.87 13.28
N SER A 52 10.26 -2.09 13.19
CA SER A 52 11.20 -1.76 14.28
C SER A 52 11.82 -0.37 14.18
N VAL A 53 11.91 0.21 12.98
CA VAL A 53 12.67 1.46 12.75
C VAL A 53 11.84 2.60 12.18
N GLY A 54 10.60 2.33 11.77
CA GLY A 54 9.67 3.33 11.27
C GLY A 54 8.74 3.84 12.36
N GLY A 55 7.56 4.17 11.99
CA GLY A 55 6.46 4.57 12.85
C GLY A 55 5.14 4.31 12.13
N PRO A 56 4.01 4.75 12.70
CA PRO A 56 2.69 4.46 12.14
C PRO A 56 2.55 4.82 10.67
N GLN A 57 3.14 5.93 10.23
CA GLN A 57 3.11 6.31 8.81
C GLN A 57 3.79 5.28 7.92
N ARG A 58 4.98 4.79 8.31
CA ARG A 58 5.70 3.77 7.56
C ARG A 58 5.00 2.42 7.60
N TRP A 59 4.38 2.08 8.72
CA TRP A 59 3.60 0.85 8.85
C TRP A 59 2.37 0.87 7.93
N ALA A 60 1.65 1.98 7.90
CA ALA A 60 0.48 2.14 7.03
C ALA A 60 0.88 2.06 5.54
N ILE A 61 1.95 2.73 5.13
CA ILE A 61 2.48 2.66 3.76
C ILE A 61 2.86 1.23 3.39
N GLY A 62 3.48 0.49 4.31
CA GLY A 62 3.85 -0.91 4.09
C GLY A 62 2.63 -1.82 3.91
N GLU A 63 1.60 -1.67 4.75
CA GLU A 63 0.35 -2.41 4.59
C GLU A 63 -0.38 -2.05 3.30
N TRP A 64 -0.39 -0.77 2.93
CA TRP A 64 -0.93 -0.30 1.67
C TRP A 64 -0.24 -0.99 0.48
N GLN A 65 1.09 -1.07 0.48
CA GLN A 65 1.84 -1.72 -0.59
C GLN A 65 1.57 -3.23 -0.65
N CYS A 66 1.48 -3.91 0.49
CA CYS A 66 1.09 -5.32 0.54
C CYS A 66 -0.30 -5.54 -0.09
N ALA A 67 -1.27 -4.71 0.26
CA ALA A 67 -2.60 -4.77 -0.34
C ALA A 67 -2.55 -4.58 -1.86
N ARG A 68 -1.79 -3.60 -2.32
CA ARG A 68 -1.61 -3.32 -3.75
C ARG A 68 -0.99 -4.51 -4.50
N VAL A 69 0.03 -5.14 -3.93
CA VAL A 69 0.66 -6.34 -4.49
C VAL A 69 -0.35 -7.47 -4.65
N TYR A 70 -1.15 -7.73 -3.63
CA TYR A 70 -2.15 -8.80 -3.70
C TYR A 70 -3.28 -8.51 -4.71
N CYS A 71 -3.60 -7.25 -4.96
CA CYS A 71 -4.47 -6.87 -6.08
C CYS A 71 -3.83 -7.25 -7.44
N GLU A 72 -2.52 -7.01 -7.58
CA GLU A 72 -1.80 -7.31 -8.83
C GLU A 72 -1.70 -8.82 -9.13
N VAL A 73 -1.53 -9.64 -8.09
CA VAL A 73 -1.36 -11.09 -8.26
C VAL A 73 -2.66 -11.89 -8.16
N GLY A 74 -3.78 -11.25 -7.92
CA GLY A 74 -5.10 -11.88 -7.94
C GLY A 74 -5.47 -12.62 -6.64
N PHE A 75 -5.02 -12.14 -5.49
CA PHE A 75 -5.43 -12.65 -4.16
C PHE A 75 -6.26 -11.60 -3.39
N PRO A 76 -7.54 -11.40 -3.76
CA PRO A 76 -8.35 -10.31 -3.23
C PRO A 76 -8.58 -10.39 -1.71
N GLU A 77 -8.71 -11.58 -1.14
CA GLU A 77 -8.88 -11.72 0.32
C GLU A 77 -7.67 -11.22 1.09
N SER A 78 -6.46 -11.54 0.61
CA SER A 78 -5.23 -11.03 1.20
C SER A 78 -5.08 -9.52 0.99
N ALA A 79 -5.50 -9.00 -0.17
CA ALA A 79 -5.52 -7.56 -0.43
C ALA A 79 -6.43 -6.84 0.56
N ILE A 80 -7.64 -7.31 0.78
CA ILE A 80 -8.60 -6.74 1.75
C ILE A 80 -8.02 -6.80 3.17
N PHE A 81 -7.41 -7.91 3.56
CA PHE A 81 -6.79 -8.05 4.89
C PHE A 81 -5.76 -6.95 5.14
N HIS A 82 -4.85 -6.72 4.22
CA HIS A 82 -3.81 -5.70 4.38
C HIS A 82 -4.35 -4.28 4.22
N ALA A 83 -5.33 -4.06 3.36
CA ALA A 83 -6.00 -2.77 3.23
C ALA A 83 -6.74 -2.38 4.53
N GLN A 84 -7.39 -3.34 5.19
CA GLN A 84 -8.02 -3.12 6.49
C GLN A 84 -7.00 -2.89 7.61
N ALA A 85 -5.87 -3.60 7.60
CA ALA A 85 -4.77 -3.34 8.53
C ALA A 85 -4.20 -1.91 8.34
N CYS A 86 -4.07 -1.47 7.11
CA CYS A 86 -3.70 -0.09 6.78
C CYS A 86 -4.71 0.92 7.35
N LEU A 87 -6.01 0.69 7.14
CA LEU A 87 -7.07 1.54 7.66
C LEU A 87 -7.03 1.67 9.18
N GLU A 88 -6.86 0.56 9.89
CA GLU A 88 -6.75 0.57 11.34
C GLU A 88 -5.59 1.45 11.82
N ILE A 89 -4.42 1.34 11.19
CA ILE A 89 -3.27 2.18 11.54
C ILE A 89 -3.58 3.66 11.27
N VAL A 90 -4.19 3.96 10.14
CA VAL A 90 -4.54 5.34 9.75
C VAL A 90 -5.57 5.96 10.70
N GLU A 91 -6.56 5.18 11.11
CA GLU A 91 -7.63 5.67 12.01
C GLU A 91 -7.20 5.79 13.47
N THR A 92 -6.24 4.99 13.92
CA THR A 92 -5.77 4.99 15.32
C THR A 92 -4.60 5.92 15.58
N ASN A 93 -4.07 6.58 14.55
CA ASN A 93 -2.95 7.50 14.64
C ASN A 93 -3.28 8.83 13.94
N GLU A 94 -2.64 9.90 14.37
CA GLU A 94 -2.76 11.21 13.72
C GLU A 94 -1.90 11.25 12.45
N LEU A 95 -2.43 10.74 11.34
CA LEU A 95 -1.75 10.69 10.06
C LEU A 95 -2.31 11.72 9.08
N PRO A 96 -1.50 12.19 8.12
CA PRO A 96 -1.92 13.23 7.18
C PRO A 96 -3.07 12.77 6.27
N VAL A 97 -3.85 13.71 5.79
CA VAL A 97 -5.06 13.45 5.00
C VAL A 97 -4.80 12.65 3.73
N TRP A 98 -3.61 12.80 3.11
CA TRP A 98 -3.27 12.03 1.93
C TRP A 98 -3.19 10.51 2.20
N MET A 99 -2.83 10.13 3.42
CA MET A 99 -2.84 8.72 3.82
C MET A 99 -4.26 8.18 3.99
N HIS A 100 -5.18 9.00 4.50
CA HIS A 100 -6.60 8.64 4.55
C HIS A 100 -7.17 8.43 3.14
N ALA A 101 -6.84 9.31 2.20
CA ALA A 101 -7.24 9.15 0.80
C ALA A 101 -6.63 7.88 0.18
N SER A 102 -5.35 7.61 0.42
CA SER A 102 -4.66 6.44 -0.11
C SER A 102 -5.23 5.13 0.42
N VAL A 103 -5.58 5.05 1.69
CA VAL A 103 -6.16 3.81 2.24
C VAL A 103 -7.53 3.51 1.64
N PHE A 104 -8.34 4.52 1.38
CA PHE A 104 -9.63 4.30 0.72
C PHE A 104 -9.48 3.95 -0.76
N GLU A 105 -8.44 4.45 -1.42
CA GLU A 105 -8.09 4.00 -2.78
C GLU A 105 -7.76 2.51 -2.80
N VAL A 106 -6.85 2.05 -1.94
CA VAL A 106 -6.46 0.64 -1.93
C VAL A 106 -7.56 -0.29 -1.43
N LEU A 107 -8.43 0.18 -0.53
CA LEU A 107 -9.65 -0.55 -0.15
C LEU A 107 -10.57 -0.72 -1.36
N ALA A 108 -10.82 0.36 -2.11
CA ALA A 108 -11.64 0.29 -3.31
C ALA A 108 -11.07 -0.69 -4.33
N ARG A 109 -9.77 -0.65 -4.55
CA ARG A 109 -9.05 -1.56 -5.45
C ARG A 109 -9.16 -3.01 -4.98
N SER A 110 -9.03 -3.26 -3.70
CA SER A 110 -9.12 -4.59 -3.10
C SER A 110 -10.53 -5.18 -3.20
N TYR A 111 -11.56 -4.37 -2.91
CA TYR A 111 -12.95 -4.79 -3.07
C TYR A 111 -13.31 -5.01 -4.55
N TRP A 112 -12.78 -4.17 -5.44
CA TRP A 112 -12.97 -4.37 -6.88
C TRP A 112 -12.35 -5.70 -7.34
N ALA A 113 -11.14 -6.01 -6.89
CA ALA A 113 -10.50 -7.30 -7.15
C ALA A 113 -11.31 -8.49 -6.61
N ALA A 114 -12.06 -8.30 -5.53
CA ALA A 114 -12.97 -9.29 -4.95
C ALA A 114 -14.37 -9.30 -5.59
N GLU A 115 -14.58 -8.48 -6.62
CA GLU A 115 -15.88 -8.33 -7.30
C GLU A 115 -17.01 -7.78 -6.38
N ASP A 116 -16.66 -7.19 -5.25
CA ASP A 116 -17.59 -6.48 -4.37
C ASP A 116 -17.69 -5.01 -4.79
N LEU A 117 -18.49 -4.76 -5.81
CA LEU A 117 -18.62 -3.42 -6.40
C LEU A 117 -19.29 -2.42 -5.46
N ASP A 118 -20.16 -2.85 -4.56
CA ASP A 118 -20.82 -1.95 -3.61
C ASP A 118 -19.82 -1.38 -2.62
N LEU A 119 -19.00 -2.21 -2.01
CA LEU A 119 -17.93 -1.75 -1.12
C LEU A 119 -16.84 -0.99 -1.87
N ALA A 120 -16.51 -1.41 -3.09
CA ALA A 120 -15.55 -0.72 -3.94
C ALA A 120 -15.99 0.73 -4.23
N LYS A 121 -17.25 0.94 -4.62
CA LYS A 121 -17.82 2.27 -4.88
C LYS A 121 -17.87 3.13 -3.61
N LEU A 122 -18.21 2.55 -2.48
CA LEU A 122 -18.25 3.25 -1.20
C LEU A 122 -16.83 3.75 -0.83
N ALA A 123 -15.84 2.89 -0.91
CA ALA A 123 -14.45 3.25 -0.61
C ALA A 123 -13.90 4.29 -1.60
N ARG A 124 -14.15 4.14 -2.91
CA ARG A 124 -13.77 5.14 -3.92
C ARG A 124 -14.39 6.50 -3.63
N GLY A 125 -15.66 6.54 -3.27
CA GLY A 125 -16.36 7.77 -2.89
C GLY A 125 -15.69 8.47 -1.71
N ARG A 126 -15.24 7.73 -0.72
CA ARG A 126 -14.49 8.27 0.42
C ARG A 126 -13.14 8.87 -0.01
N ALA A 127 -12.40 8.18 -0.86
CA ALA A 127 -11.15 8.71 -1.41
C ALA A 127 -11.39 10.02 -2.16
N LEU A 128 -12.38 10.06 -3.04
CA LEU A 128 -12.74 11.26 -3.82
C LEU A 128 -13.12 12.46 -2.93
N GLN A 129 -13.76 12.23 -1.78
CA GLN A 129 -14.08 13.29 -0.83
C GLN A 129 -12.84 13.85 -0.13
N LEU A 130 -11.79 13.05 0.03
CA LEU A 130 -10.58 13.44 0.75
C LEU A 130 -9.53 14.10 -0.15
N ILE A 131 -9.45 13.74 -1.43
CA ILE A 131 -8.46 14.24 -2.38
C ILE A 131 -8.39 15.78 -2.41
N PRO A 132 -9.52 16.54 -2.49
CA PRO A 132 -9.45 18.00 -2.50
C PRO A 132 -8.87 18.65 -1.23
N LYS A 133 -8.81 17.87 -0.13
CA LYS A 133 -8.26 18.32 1.16
C LYS A 133 -6.75 18.12 1.27
N ILE A 134 -6.12 17.48 0.30
CA ILE A 134 -4.67 17.26 0.26
C ILE A 134 -4.02 18.56 -0.20
N GLU A 135 -3.18 19.14 0.65
CA GLU A 135 -2.56 20.46 0.37
C GLU A 135 -1.43 20.35 -0.66
N ASP A 136 -0.57 19.33 -0.55
CA ASP A 136 0.52 19.10 -1.49
C ASP A 136 -0.03 18.68 -2.85
N GLU A 137 0.29 19.45 -3.90
CA GLU A 137 -0.21 19.23 -5.25
C GLU A 137 0.30 17.91 -5.85
N ALA A 138 1.56 17.57 -5.62
CA ALA A 138 2.14 16.34 -6.16
C ALA A 138 1.52 15.10 -5.51
N GLU A 139 1.33 15.11 -4.21
CA GLU A 139 0.62 14.02 -3.49
C GLU A 139 -0.83 13.91 -3.95
N ARG A 140 -1.54 15.05 -4.04
CA ARG A 140 -2.92 15.09 -4.51
C ARG A 140 -3.07 14.50 -5.91
N ASN A 141 -2.21 14.89 -6.85
CA ASN A 141 -2.24 14.40 -8.22
C ASN A 141 -1.91 12.91 -8.29
N THR A 142 -0.93 12.43 -7.54
CA THR A 142 -0.58 11.02 -7.47
C THR A 142 -1.77 10.16 -7.05
N ILE A 143 -2.46 10.55 -5.97
CA ILE A 143 -3.61 9.80 -5.46
C ILE A 143 -4.80 9.91 -6.41
N ALA A 144 -5.04 11.09 -6.98
CA ALA A 144 -6.09 11.28 -7.98
C ALA A 144 -5.88 10.38 -9.20
N ASP A 145 -4.65 10.25 -9.68
CA ASP A 145 -4.30 9.36 -10.79
C ASP A 145 -4.52 7.88 -10.43
N GLN A 146 -4.17 7.49 -9.22
CA GLN A 146 -4.43 6.13 -8.73
C GLN A 146 -5.93 5.82 -8.65
N VAL A 147 -6.73 6.75 -8.14
CA VAL A 147 -8.20 6.61 -8.09
C VAL A 147 -8.80 6.57 -9.50
N ALA A 148 -8.25 7.32 -10.44
CA ALA A 148 -8.70 7.31 -11.84
C ALA A 148 -8.48 5.95 -12.53
N GLN A 149 -7.59 5.11 -12.03
CA GLN A 149 -7.41 3.74 -12.52
C GLN A 149 -8.57 2.80 -12.13
N LEU A 150 -9.38 3.20 -11.16
CA LEU A 150 -10.55 2.43 -10.70
C LEU A 150 -11.73 2.70 -11.64
N THR A 151 -11.88 1.87 -12.67
CA THR A 151 -12.78 2.10 -13.81
C THR A 151 -14.12 1.34 -13.72
N PHE A 152 -14.57 1.03 -12.52
CA PHE A 152 -15.90 0.42 -12.29
C PHE A 152 -16.97 1.46 -12.03
#